data_5f0cc36e372d5f25ff5b2b04942be476
#
_entry.id   5f0cc36e372d5f25ff5b2b04942be476
#
_cell.length_a   1.000
_cell.length_b   1.000
_cell.length_c   1.000
_cell.angle_alpha   90.00
_cell.angle_beta   90.00
_cell.angle_gamma   90.00
#
_symmetry.space_group_name_H-M   'P 1'
#
loop_
_entity.id
_entity.type
_entity.pdbx_description
1 polymer ?
#
loop_
_entity_poly.entity_id
_entity_poly.type
_entity_poly.pdbx_seq_one_letter_code
_entity_poly.pdbx_strand_id
1 'polypeptide(L)'
;YFVWDQDIADKYNIDVNSVTDFNTLYDALKTVKEGEGGSPYFMSKNGANFLLNLNYDDLSSGLPAIGVKYGDDTKTVVNPLDDEEILSNLDIVRKMYQEGIINGDAPTADDSSKYAMFFAAQGWSGAAKTTWGPNNGIANCSAVQYGNTVVSNTTVRGSINGIYSGCKHPDKALQLLNLVNTDSKVRDWFYYGAEGTDFEYTDDNKVHRLTTDWGMAGYTQGTFFNVTQTDDVDFNQWDEVEELNEKATPSEMLGFNLDTSNIETELANCRAVYEKYYSELFTGAQDPRELVKTIDAELETAGWE
;
A
#
# COMPACT_ATOMS: atom_id res chain seq x y z
N TYR A 1 2.21 -6.23 2.81
CA TYR A 1 2.06 -7.69 2.68
C TYR A 1 2.76 -8.16 1.42
N PHE A 2 3.38 -9.32 1.49
CA PHE A 2 3.80 -10.13 0.35
C PHE A 2 2.64 -11.02 -0.04
N VAL A 3 2.15 -10.88 -1.26
CA VAL A 3 0.95 -11.56 -1.77
C VAL A 3 1.36 -12.56 -2.84
N TRP A 4 0.86 -13.80 -2.68
CA TRP A 4 1.27 -14.94 -3.49
C TRP A 4 0.09 -15.62 -4.17
N ASP A 5 0.31 -16.10 -5.39
CA ASP A 5 -0.43 -17.23 -5.90
C ASP A 5 0.06 -18.49 -5.16
N GLN A 6 -0.77 -18.99 -4.22
CA GLN A 6 -0.40 -20.11 -3.35
C GLN A 6 -0.18 -21.39 -4.13
N ASP A 7 -0.92 -21.61 -5.23
CA ASP A 7 -0.74 -22.80 -6.07
C ASP A 7 0.66 -22.82 -6.71
N ILE A 8 1.18 -21.65 -7.07
CA ILE A 8 2.55 -21.52 -7.56
C ILE A 8 3.57 -21.73 -6.43
N ALA A 9 3.33 -21.14 -5.26
CA ALA A 9 4.20 -21.34 -4.10
C ALA A 9 4.29 -22.82 -3.72
N ASP A 10 3.16 -23.52 -3.65
CA ASP A 10 3.07 -24.96 -3.34
C ASP A 10 3.76 -25.81 -4.39
N LYS A 11 3.60 -25.48 -5.67
CA LYS A 11 4.25 -26.18 -6.79
C LYS A 11 5.78 -26.20 -6.67
N TYR A 12 6.37 -25.13 -6.13
CA TYR A 12 7.80 -24.98 -5.94
C TYR A 12 8.26 -25.24 -4.49
N ASN A 13 7.36 -25.75 -3.62
CA ASN A 13 7.62 -26.02 -2.22
C ASN A 13 8.14 -24.78 -1.46
N ILE A 14 7.60 -23.60 -1.77
CA ILE A 14 7.91 -22.35 -1.09
C ILE A 14 7.00 -22.22 0.13
N ASP A 15 7.56 -22.25 1.33
CA ASP A 15 6.86 -21.83 2.53
C ASP A 15 6.81 -20.30 2.56
N VAL A 16 5.68 -19.73 2.17
CA VAL A 16 5.48 -18.28 2.09
C VAL A 16 5.71 -17.57 3.43
N ASN A 17 5.48 -18.27 4.56
CA ASN A 17 5.72 -17.71 5.88
C ASN A 17 7.21 -17.58 6.22
N SER A 18 8.07 -18.30 5.52
CA SER A 18 9.53 -18.18 5.66
C SER A 18 10.13 -17.03 4.87
N VAL A 19 9.34 -16.41 3.97
CA VAL A 19 9.78 -15.29 3.14
C VAL A 19 9.52 -13.98 3.88
N THR A 20 10.49 -13.56 4.69
CA THR A 20 10.35 -12.44 5.63
C THR A 20 11.19 -11.22 5.29
N ASP A 21 12.08 -11.32 4.28
CA ASP A 21 12.96 -10.26 3.82
C ASP A 21 13.20 -10.34 2.29
N PHE A 22 13.89 -9.34 1.74
CA PHE A 22 14.16 -9.28 0.30
C PHE A 22 15.15 -10.35 -0.20
N ASN A 23 16.03 -10.90 0.65
CA ASN A 23 16.91 -11.99 0.26
C ASN A 23 16.14 -13.28 0.08
N THR A 24 15.34 -13.65 1.08
CA THR A 24 14.47 -14.83 1.01
C THR A 24 13.43 -14.70 -0.10
N LEU A 25 12.91 -13.49 -0.33
CA LEU A 25 12.03 -13.18 -1.45
C LEU A 25 12.73 -13.40 -2.80
N TYR A 26 13.94 -12.89 -2.96
CA TYR A 26 14.72 -13.09 -4.18
C TYR A 26 14.93 -14.58 -4.49
N ASP A 27 15.33 -15.38 -3.49
CA ASP A 27 15.61 -16.82 -3.67
C ASP A 27 14.33 -17.58 -4.07
N ALA A 28 13.20 -17.26 -3.43
CA ALA A 28 11.90 -17.84 -3.75
C ALA A 28 11.46 -17.49 -5.17
N LEU A 29 11.47 -16.19 -5.53
CA LEU A 29 11.03 -15.74 -6.86
C LEU A 29 11.97 -16.18 -7.98
N LYS A 30 13.26 -16.34 -7.71
CA LYS A 30 14.20 -16.93 -8.66
C LYS A 30 13.84 -18.38 -8.99
N THR A 31 13.48 -19.17 -7.97
CA THR A 31 13.02 -20.54 -8.14
C THR A 31 11.76 -20.59 -9.01
N VAL A 32 10.79 -19.71 -8.75
CA VAL A 32 9.57 -19.62 -9.56
C VAL A 32 9.89 -19.24 -11.00
N LYS A 33 10.74 -18.25 -11.22
CA LYS A 33 11.15 -17.82 -12.56
C LYS A 33 11.83 -18.92 -13.37
N GLU A 34 12.71 -19.68 -12.74
CA GLU A 34 13.40 -20.80 -13.40
C GLU A 34 12.43 -21.90 -13.85
N GLY A 35 11.33 -22.08 -13.12
CA GLY A 35 10.31 -23.08 -13.42
C GLY A 35 9.21 -22.62 -14.37
N GLU A 36 8.67 -21.41 -14.18
CA GLU A 36 7.55 -20.89 -14.97
C GLU A 36 7.99 -20.07 -16.18
N GLY A 37 9.19 -19.49 -16.12
CA GLY A 37 9.63 -18.46 -17.06
C GLY A 37 8.92 -17.12 -16.80
N GLY A 38 9.12 -16.15 -17.66
CA GLY A 38 8.51 -14.83 -17.52
C GLY A 38 9.03 -14.04 -16.31
N SER A 39 8.21 -13.14 -15.78
CA SER A 39 8.50 -12.32 -14.62
C SER A 39 7.47 -12.61 -13.52
N PRO A 40 7.83 -13.37 -12.49
CA PRO A 40 6.90 -13.75 -11.43
C PRO A 40 6.46 -12.58 -10.54
N TYR A 41 7.26 -11.52 -10.44
CA TYR A 41 6.92 -10.32 -9.68
C TYR A 41 6.44 -9.22 -10.63
N PHE A 42 5.14 -8.92 -10.58
CA PHE A 42 4.64 -7.71 -11.24
C PHE A 42 4.84 -6.51 -10.32
N MET A 43 5.52 -5.50 -10.83
CA MET A 43 5.79 -4.24 -10.16
C MET A 43 5.34 -3.10 -11.07
N SER A 44 4.62 -2.12 -10.51
CA SER A 44 4.30 -0.87 -11.22
C SER A 44 5.42 0.15 -11.05
N LYS A 45 5.25 1.32 -11.67
CA LYS A 45 6.18 2.46 -11.54
C LYS A 45 6.41 2.95 -10.10
N ASN A 46 5.52 2.57 -9.17
CA ASN A 46 5.69 2.88 -7.75
C ASN A 46 6.76 2.01 -7.08
N GLY A 47 7.04 0.86 -7.64
CA GLY A 47 8.12 0.00 -7.21
C GLY A 47 8.07 -0.35 -5.72
N ALA A 48 9.24 -0.46 -5.12
CA ALA A 48 9.43 -0.75 -3.70
C ALA A 48 9.42 0.52 -2.80
N ASN A 49 8.72 1.58 -3.18
CA ASN A 49 8.64 2.82 -2.40
C ASN A 49 8.07 2.62 -0.99
N PHE A 50 7.29 1.55 -0.77
CA PHE A 50 6.77 1.21 0.55
C PHE A 50 7.87 0.99 1.60
N LEU A 51 9.11 0.71 1.19
CA LEU A 51 10.26 0.63 2.10
C LEU A 51 10.48 1.93 2.88
N LEU A 52 10.22 3.09 2.26
CA LEU A 52 10.29 4.38 2.94
C LEU A 52 9.15 4.51 3.97
N ASN A 53 7.92 4.27 3.54
CA ASN A 53 6.73 4.46 4.38
C ASN A 53 6.66 3.49 5.58
N LEU A 54 7.29 2.32 5.49
CA LEU A 54 7.38 1.38 6.60
C LEU A 54 8.37 1.80 7.68
N ASN A 55 9.36 2.61 7.32
CA ASN A 55 10.47 2.96 8.21
C ASN A 55 10.46 4.42 8.66
N TYR A 56 9.85 5.33 7.88
CA TYR A 56 9.92 6.76 8.10
C TYR A 56 8.56 7.44 7.98
N ASP A 57 8.31 8.41 8.88
CA ASP A 57 7.26 9.41 8.73
C ASP A 57 7.81 10.59 7.91
N ASP A 58 7.20 10.85 6.75
CA ASP A 58 7.58 11.93 5.81
C ASP A 58 7.09 13.33 6.27
N LEU A 59 6.58 13.44 7.48
CA LEU A 59 6.04 14.66 8.08
C LEU A 59 4.88 15.28 7.28
N SER A 60 4.20 14.47 6.47
CA SER A 60 3.18 14.91 5.50
C SER A 60 3.71 15.93 4.47
N SER A 61 5.02 15.94 4.27
CA SER A 61 5.67 16.86 3.31
C SER A 61 5.41 16.45 1.85
N GLY A 62 5.13 15.16 1.61
CA GLY A 62 5.09 14.58 0.27
C GLY A 62 6.45 14.57 -0.44
N LEU A 63 7.55 14.71 0.33
CA LEU A 63 8.92 14.59 -0.13
C LEU A 63 9.61 13.47 0.66
N PRO A 64 9.78 12.28 0.07
CA PRO A 64 10.38 11.14 0.75
C PRO A 64 11.87 11.28 1.11
N ALA A 65 12.52 12.35 0.66
CA ALA A 65 13.87 12.73 1.09
C ALA A 65 13.89 13.47 2.44
N ILE A 66 12.75 13.58 3.14
CA ILE A 66 12.62 14.16 4.48
C ILE A 66 11.82 13.18 5.32
N GLY A 67 12.38 12.72 6.44
CA GLY A 67 11.65 11.83 7.32
C GLY A 67 12.23 11.74 8.71
N VAL A 68 11.39 11.28 9.64
CA VAL A 68 11.78 10.86 10.99
C VAL A 68 11.54 9.35 11.08
N LYS A 69 12.56 8.60 11.49
CA LYS A 69 12.46 7.13 11.61
C LYS A 69 11.48 6.77 12.73
N TYR A 70 10.61 5.79 12.49
CA TYR A 70 9.73 5.27 13.55
C TYR A 70 10.57 4.70 14.68
N GLY A 71 10.23 5.06 15.93
CA GLY A 71 11.00 4.69 17.11
C GLY A 71 12.22 5.58 17.41
N ASP A 72 12.44 6.67 16.66
CA ASP A 72 13.49 7.64 16.99
C ASP A 72 12.99 8.72 17.95
N ASP A 73 13.16 8.49 19.24
CA ASP A 73 12.80 9.43 20.30
C ASP A 73 13.51 10.79 20.18
N THR A 74 14.62 10.86 19.44
CA THR A 74 15.35 12.12 19.21
C THR A 74 14.70 13.00 18.14
N LYS A 75 13.78 12.42 17.36
CA LYS A 75 13.06 13.08 16.28
C LYS A 75 13.98 13.74 15.24
N THR A 76 15.06 13.03 14.94
CA THR A 76 16.05 13.52 13.99
C THR A 76 15.47 13.44 12.57
N VAL A 77 15.42 14.59 11.90
CA VAL A 77 15.03 14.66 10.49
C VAL A 77 16.23 14.26 9.65
N VAL A 78 16.01 13.30 8.76
CA VAL A 78 17.04 12.74 7.87
C VAL A 78 16.52 12.62 6.45
N ASN A 79 17.43 12.34 5.51
CA ASN A 79 17.08 11.83 4.19
C ASN A 79 16.93 10.30 4.27
N PRO A 80 15.72 9.73 4.18
CA PRO A 80 15.53 8.28 4.20
C PRO A 80 16.23 7.52 3.06
N LEU A 81 16.57 8.20 1.97
CA LEU A 81 17.30 7.58 0.85
C LEU A 81 18.75 7.23 1.20
N ASP A 82 19.30 7.81 2.28
CA ASP A 82 20.64 7.49 2.79
C ASP A 82 20.64 6.27 3.74
N ASP A 83 19.48 5.71 4.08
CA ASP A 83 19.40 4.54 4.97
C ASP A 83 19.94 3.29 4.28
N GLU A 84 21.02 2.73 4.86
CA GLU A 84 21.72 1.56 4.31
C GLU A 84 20.84 0.32 4.23
N GLU A 85 19.86 0.16 5.10
CA GLU A 85 18.89 -0.95 5.04
C GLU A 85 17.99 -0.81 3.81
N ILE A 86 17.50 0.40 3.54
CA ILE A 86 16.70 0.70 2.36
C ILE A 86 17.53 0.49 1.09
N LEU A 87 18.76 1.04 1.05
CA LEU A 87 19.65 0.87 -0.10
C LEU A 87 19.98 -0.59 -0.38
N SER A 88 20.23 -1.38 0.67
CA SER A 88 20.51 -2.81 0.53
C SER A 88 19.32 -3.58 -0.03
N ASN A 89 18.10 -3.23 0.37
CA ASN A 89 16.87 -3.81 -0.21
C ASN A 89 16.68 -3.39 -1.68
N LEU A 90 16.97 -2.13 -2.01
CA LEU A 90 16.93 -1.64 -3.40
C LEU A 90 18.00 -2.30 -4.28
N ASP A 91 19.17 -2.64 -3.75
CA ASP A 91 20.18 -3.45 -4.46
C ASP A 91 19.60 -4.82 -4.87
N ILE A 92 18.80 -5.45 -3.99
CA ILE A 92 18.13 -6.72 -4.29
C ILE A 92 17.01 -6.51 -5.33
N VAL A 93 16.23 -5.44 -5.22
CA VAL A 93 15.24 -5.06 -6.25
C VAL A 93 15.93 -4.86 -7.60
N ARG A 94 17.07 -4.18 -7.62
CA ARG A 94 17.90 -4.01 -8.81
C ARG A 94 18.32 -5.35 -9.42
N LYS A 95 18.77 -6.28 -8.59
CA LYS A 95 19.15 -7.63 -9.01
C LYS A 95 17.96 -8.38 -9.60
N MET A 96 16.80 -8.33 -8.94
CA MET A 96 15.57 -8.94 -9.46
C MET A 96 15.14 -8.35 -10.81
N TYR A 97 15.27 -7.04 -10.98
CA TYR A 97 14.98 -6.38 -12.25
C TYR A 97 15.94 -6.84 -13.36
N GLN A 98 17.25 -6.82 -13.09
CA GLN A 98 18.27 -7.24 -14.06
C GLN A 98 18.13 -8.69 -14.49
N GLU A 99 17.73 -9.58 -13.57
CA GLU A 99 17.51 -10.99 -13.85
C GLU A 99 16.11 -11.25 -14.46
N GLY A 100 15.27 -10.22 -14.64
CA GLY A 100 13.92 -10.31 -15.19
C GLY A 100 12.94 -11.06 -14.29
N ILE A 101 13.19 -11.11 -12.98
CA ILE A 101 12.21 -11.54 -11.97
C ILE A 101 11.10 -10.49 -11.86
N ILE A 102 11.45 -9.22 -11.93
CA ILE A 102 10.52 -8.09 -12.07
C ILE A 102 10.28 -7.84 -13.57
N ASN A 103 9.05 -7.46 -13.92
CA ASN A 103 8.69 -7.11 -15.29
C ASN A 103 9.52 -5.95 -15.84
N GLY A 104 9.98 -6.05 -17.09
CA GLY A 104 10.89 -5.08 -17.69
C GLY A 104 10.27 -3.70 -17.95
N ASP A 105 8.93 -3.59 -17.99
CA ASP A 105 8.18 -2.34 -18.14
C ASP A 105 7.82 -1.68 -16.79
N ALA A 106 8.29 -2.22 -15.67
CA ALA A 106 7.99 -1.71 -14.33
C ALA A 106 8.12 -0.18 -14.18
N PRO A 107 9.17 0.50 -14.70
CA PRO A 107 9.29 1.94 -14.54
C PRO A 107 8.18 2.78 -15.18
N THR A 108 7.40 2.19 -16.08
CA THR A 108 6.32 2.86 -16.81
C THR A 108 4.96 2.18 -16.65
N ALA A 109 4.93 1.02 -15.98
CA ALA A 109 3.70 0.28 -15.76
C ALA A 109 2.81 1.01 -14.73
N ASP A 110 1.52 1.11 -15.04
CA ASP A 110 0.53 1.58 -14.08
C ASP A 110 0.10 0.46 -13.13
N ASP A 111 -0.50 0.82 -11.98
CA ASP A 111 -1.06 -0.11 -10.98
C ASP A 111 -2.33 -0.83 -11.49
N SER A 112 -2.43 -1.06 -12.78
CA SER A 112 -3.53 -1.83 -13.33
C SER A 112 -3.36 -3.29 -12.94
N SER A 113 -4.41 -3.87 -12.35
CA SER A 113 -4.45 -5.27 -11.97
C SER A 113 -4.12 -6.16 -13.16
N LYS A 114 -2.99 -6.80 -13.10
CA LYS A 114 -2.60 -7.88 -14.01
C LYS A 114 -2.27 -9.08 -13.15
N TYR A 115 -2.60 -10.26 -13.64
CA TYR A 115 -2.18 -11.49 -12.98
C TYR A 115 -0.67 -11.44 -12.72
N ALA A 116 -0.28 -11.71 -11.50
CA ALA A 116 1.09 -11.86 -11.08
C ALA A 116 1.18 -13.05 -10.11
N MET A 117 2.30 -13.79 -10.16
CA MET A 117 2.54 -14.90 -9.24
C MET A 117 2.87 -14.37 -7.84
N PHE A 118 3.39 -13.16 -7.79
CA PHE A 118 3.73 -12.42 -6.58
C PHE A 118 3.57 -10.92 -6.81
N PHE A 119 3.13 -10.20 -5.78
CA PHE A 119 3.16 -8.74 -5.70
C PHE A 119 3.16 -8.27 -4.24
N ALA A 120 3.54 -7.02 -4.01
CA ALA A 120 3.42 -6.38 -2.71
C ALA A 120 2.15 -5.51 -2.66
N ALA A 121 1.46 -5.52 -1.53
CA ALA A 121 0.23 -4.74 -1.36
C ALA A 121 0.09 -4.22 0.08
N GLN A 122 -0.60 -3.10 0.24
CA GLN A 122 -1.00 -2.56 1.54
C GLN A 122 -2.42 -3.04 1.88
N GLY A 123 -2.62 -3.48 3.12
CA GLY A 123 -3.93 -3.93 3.60
C GLY A 123 -3.82 -4.85 4.81
N TRP A 124 -4.51 -5.95 4.76
CA TRP A 124 -4.59 -6.98 5.80
C TRP A 124 -4.56 -8.37 5.15
N SER A 125 -4.26 -9.43 5.91
CA SER A 125 -4.09 -10.77 5.31
C SER A 125 -5.38 -11.29 4.68
N GLY A 126 -6.53 -11.00 5.29
CA GLY A 126 -7.84 -11.38 4.77
C GLY A 126 -8.16 -10.82 3.38
N ALA A 127 -7.52 -9.71 2.99
CA ALA A 127 -7.66 -9.13 1.66
C ALA A 127 -7.16 -10.06 0.54
N ALA A 128 -6.31 -11.02 0.86
CA ALA A 128 -5.91 -12.05 -0.10
C ALA A 128 -7.13 -12.78 -0.69
N LYS A 129 -8.08 -13.17 0.15
CA LYS A 129 -9.29 -13.89 -0.27
C LYS A 129 -10.40 -12.95 -0.76
N THR A 130 -10.56 -11.79 -0.13
CA THR A 130 -11.72 -10.91 -0.35
C THR A 130 -11.51 -9.85 -1.44
N THR A 131 -10.26 -9.51 -1.73
CA THR A 131 -9.92 -8.39 -2.61
C THR A 131 -8.83 -8.73 -3.62
N TRP A 132 -7.65 -9.11 -3.13
CA TRP A 132 -6.47 -9.25 -4.01
C TRP A 132 -6.56 -10.45 -4.94
N GLY A 133 -6.98 -11.61 -4.43
CA GLY A 133 -7.18 -12.80 -5.26
C GLY A 133 -8.24 -12.58 -6.34
N PRO A 134 -9.48 -12.19 -5.99
CA PRO A 134 -10.52 -11.91 -6.97
C PRO A 134 -10.13 -10.87 -8.02
N ASN A 135 -9.52 -9.76 -7.61
CA ASN A 135 -9.13 -8.68 -8.52
C ASN A 135 -8.01 -9.07 -9.49
N ASN A 136 -7.15 -10.02 -9.11
CA ASN A 136 -6.02 -10.48 -9.92
C ASN A 136 -6.25 -11.84 -10.58
N GLY A 137 -7.45 -12.45 -10.42
CA GLY A 137 -7.76 -13.76 -10.97
C GLY A 137 -6.99 -14.90 -10.33
N ILE A 138 -6.57 -14.75 -9.06
CA ILE A 138 -5.86 -15.76 -8.27
C ILE A 138 -6.87 -16.48 -7.39
N ALA A 139 -7.14 -17.75 -7.71
CA ALA A 139 -8.14 -18.53 -7.00
C ALA A 139 -7.70 -18.91 -5.57
N ASN A 140 -6.42 -19.22 -5.40
CA ASN A 140 -5.83 -19.55 -4.10
C ASN A 140 -4.77 -18.50 -3.76
N CYS A 141 -5.22 -17.38 -3.20
CA CYS A 141 -4.37 -16.24 -2.87
C CYS A 141 -4.01 -16.27 -1.38
N SER A 142 -2.74 -16.10 -1.06
CA SER A 142 -2.24 -15.96 0.31
C SER A 142 -1.47 -14.67 0.49
N ALA A 143 -1.37 -14.20 1.73
CA ALA A 143 -0.63 -13.00 2.05
C ALA A 143 0.08 -13.12 3.40
N VAL A 144 1.33 -12.70 3.44
CA VAL A 144 2.16 -12.65 4.65
C VAL A 144 2.55 -11.21 4.94
N GLN A 145 2.41 -10.79 6.17
CA GLN A 145 2.76 -9.43 6.57
C GLN A 145 4.27 -9.21 6.41
N TYR A 146 4.62 -8.11 5.74
CA TYR A 146 5.97 -7.60 5.63
C TYR A 146 6.05 -6.23 6.30
N GLY A 147 6.98 -6.08 7.26
CA GLY A 147 7.09 -4.87 8.08
C GLY A 147 6.01 -4.75 9.16
N ASN A 148 6.08 -3.67 9.90
CA ASN A 148 5.15 -3.37 10.99
C ASN A 148 4.03 -2.45 10.52
N THR A 149 2.87 -2.53 11.18
CA THR A 149 1.82 -1.53 11.01
C THR A 149 2.25 -0.25 11.71
N VAL A 150 2.18 0.88 11.00
CA VAL A 150 2.60 2.19 11.50
C VAL A 150 1.46 3.21 11.38
N VAL A 151 1.47 4.20 12.27
CA VAL A 151 0.50 5.31 12.25
C VAL A 151 1.25 6.63 12.22
N SER A 152 0.99 7.43 11.20
CA SER A 152 1.51 8.79 11.03
C SER A 152 0.38 9.76 10.68
N ASN A 153 0.69 11.04 10.58
CA ASN A 153 -0.27 12.04 10.10
C ASN A 153 -0.76 11.73 8.67
N THR A 154 0.11 11.19 7.81
CA THR A 154 -0.24 10.78 6.44
C THR A 154 -1.20 9.59 6.46
N THR A 155 -0.92 8.55 7.26
CA THR A 155 -1.76 7.34 7.28
C THR A 155 -3.14 7.59 7.86
N VAL A 156 -3.29 8.40 8.93
CA VAL A 156 -4.60 8.75 9.49
C VAL A 156 -5.44 9.66 8.58
N ARG A 157 -4.81 10.33 7.63
CA ARG A 157 -5.47 11.17 6.62
C ARG A 157 -5.70 10.46 5.29
N GLY A 158 -5.49 9.17 5.21
CA GLY A 158 -5.59 8.38 3.98
C GLY A 158 -6.90 8.57 3.21
N SER A 159 -8.00 8.87 3.93
CA SER A 159 -9.27 9.27 3.34
C SER A 159 -9.99 10.29 4.21
N ILE A 160 -10.28 11.44 3.64
CA ILE A 160 -10.97 12.53 4.33
C ILE A 160 -12.24 12.87 3.58
N ASN A 161 -13.37 12.89 4.30
CA ASN A 161 -14.66 13.33 3.77
C ASN A 161 -14.93 14.75 4.25
N GLY A 162 -15.27 15.64 3.32
CA GLY A 162 -15.58 17.04 3.62
C GLY A 162 -16.95 17.44 3.11
N ILE A 163 -17.58 18.40 3.78
CA ILE A 163 -18.81 19.04 3.31
C ILE A 163 -18.43 20.35 2.64
N TYR A 164 -18.81 20.50 1.38
CA TYR A 164 -18.55 21.73 0.62
C TYR A 164 -19.11 22.96 1.35
N SER A 165 -18.33 24.03 1.51
CA SER A 165 -18.72 25.23 2.24
C SER A 165 -19.95 25.95 1.67
N GLY A 166 -20.22 25.80 0.37
CA GLY A 166 -21.42 26.31 -0.31
C GLY A 166 -22.59 25.34 -0.31
N CYS A 167 -22.53 24.22 0.43
CA CYS A 167 -23.62 23.25 0.50
C CYS A 167 -24.89 23.89 1.06
N LYS A 168 -26.03 23.71 0.34
CA LYS A 168 -27.33 24.26 0.76
C LYS A 168 -28.00 23.49 1.90
N HIS A 169 -27.54 22.24 2.13
CA HIS A 169 -28.10 21.32 3.12
C HIS A 169 -26.98 20.59 3.89
N PRO A 170 -26.12 21.32 4.62
CA PRO A 170 -24.98 20.72 5.32
C PRO A 170 -25.41 19.73 6.42
N ASP A 171 -26.58 19.95 7.04
CA ASP A 171 -27.21 19.04 7.99
C ASP A 171 -27.56 17.69 7.37
N LYS A 172 -28.04 17.66 6.12
CA LYS A 172 -28.33 16.43 5.39
C LYS A 172 -27.05 15.70 4.97
N ALA A 173 -26.04 16.44 4.54
CA ALA A 173 -24.74 15.88 4.22
C ALA A 173 -24.10 15.23 5.47
N LEU A 174 -24.16 15.89 6.63
CA LEU A 174 -23.68 15.34 7.88
C LEU A 174 -24.50 14.11 8.32
N GLN A 175 -25.82 14.11 8.14
CA GLN A 175 -26.67 12.94 8.40
C GLN A 175 -26.24 11.74 7.54
N LEU A 176 -25.94 11.93 6.26
CA LEU A 176 -25.47 10.87 5.37
C LEU A 176 -24.12 10.31 5.86
N LEU A 177 -23.15 11.18 6.16
CA LEU A 177 -21.86 10.76 6.70
C LEU A 177 -22.02 9.99 8.03
N ASN A 178 -22.94 10.41 8.88
CA ASN A 178 -23.22 9.67 10.11
C ASN A 178 -23.81 8.28 9.81
N LEU A 179 -24.80 8.19 8.91
CA LEU A 179 -25.44 6.92 8.55
C LEU A 179 -24.42 5.92 7.96
N VAL A 180 -23.53 6.36 7.08
CA VAL A 180 -22.48 5.49 6.49
C VAL A 180 -21.54 4.92 7.59
N ASN A 181 -21.43 5.59 8.73
CA ASN A 181 -20.57 5.15 9.84
C ASN A 181 -21.33 4.41 10.96
N THR A 182 -22.68 4.44 10.97
CA THR A 182 -23.47 3.90 12.10
C THR A 182 -24.55 2.91 11.70
N ASP A 183 -24.90 2.83 10.41
CA ASP A 183 -25.92 1.94 9.88
C ASP A 183 -25.31 0.96 8.89
N SER A 184 -25.29 -0.33 9.24
CA SER A 184 -24.68 -1.38 8.41
C SER A 184 -25.33 -1.49 7.04
N LYS A 185 -26.66 -1.34 6.92
CA LYS A 185 -27.33 -1.43 5.62
C LYS A 185 -26.92 -0.30 4.68
N VAL A 186 -26.86 0.92 5.20
CA VAL A 186 -26.38 2.07 4.43
C VAL A 186 -24.91 1.86 4.03
N ARG A 187 -24.12 1.33 4.96
CA ARG A 187 -22.70 1.04 4.68
C ARG A 187 -22.53 -0.06 3.62
N ASP A 188 -23.33 -1.12 3.67
CA ASP A 188 -23.32 -2.22 2.71
C ASP A 188 -23.69 -1.75 1.30
N TRP A 189 -24.67 -0.84 1.18
CA TRP A 189 -24.99 -0.25 -0.12
C TRP A 189 -23.81 0.54 -0.73
N PHE A 190 -23.03 1.21 0.10
CA PHE A 190 -21.82 1.88 -0.38
C PHE A 190 -20.72 0.86 -0.75
N TYR A 191 -20.61 -0.23 0.00
CA TYR A 191 -19.54 -1.19 -0.16
C TYR A 191 -19.82 -2.24 -1.24
N TYR A 192 -21.04 -2.77 -1.29
CA TYR A 192 -21.43 -3.88 -2.18
C TYR A 192 -22.30 -3.46 -3.36
N GLY A 193 -22.90 -2.28 -3.35
CA GLY A 193 -23.79 -1.80 -4.41
C GLY A 193 -25.26 -1.85 -4.05
N ALA A 194 -26.12 -2.15 -5.02
CA ALA A 194 -27.57 -2.19 -4.86
C ALA A 194 -28.05 -3.60 -4.45
N GLU A 195 -28.77 -3.67 -3.33
CA GLU A 195 -29.41 -4.91 -2.87
C GLU A 195 -30.38 -5.45 -3.94
N GLY A 196 -30.35 -6.76 -4.19
CA GLY A 196 -31.11 -7.45 -5.23
C GLY A 196 -30.55 -7.31 -6.64
N THR A 197 -29.48 -6.54 -6.84
CA THR A 197 -28.78 -6.39 -8.12
C THR A 197 -27.31 -6.82 -8.00
N ASP A 198 -26.58 -6.24 -7.08
CA ASP A 198 -25.16 -6.49 -6.88
C ASP A 198 -24.92 -7.48 -5.73
N PHE A 199 -25.80 -7.49 -4.75
CA PHE A 199 -25.75 -8.40 -3.60
C PHE A 199 -27.16 -8.69 -3.06
N GLU A 200 -27.28 -9.70 -2.22
CA GLU A 200 -28.44 -9.99 -1.38
C GLU A 200 -28.01 -10.43 0.03
N TYR A 201 -28.92 -10.27 0.99
CA TYR A 201 -28.70 -10.81 2.33
C TYR A 201 -29.16 -12.26 2.41
N THR A 202 -28.32 -13.09 3.03
CA THR A 202 -28.64 -14.48 3.35
C THR A 202 -29.52 -14.58 4.61
N ASP A 203 -30.10 -15.76 4.88
CA ASP A 203 -30.94 -15.99 6.06
C ASP A 203 -30.20 -15.79 7.40
N ASP A 204 -28.88 -15.93 7.41
CA ASP A 204 -27.98 -15.70 8.56
C ASP A 204 -27.38 -14.28 8.59
N ASN A 205 -27.96 -13.37 7.83
CA ASN A 205 -27.56 -11.95 7.71
C ASN A 205 -26.12 -11.74 7.24
N LYS A 206 -25.61 -12.60 6.41
CA LYS A 206 -24.40 -12.34 5.62
C LYS A 206 -24.75 -11.76 4.26
N VAL A 207 -23.76 -11.25 3.57
CA VAL A 207 -23.88 -10.76 2.19
C VAL A 207 -23.46 -11.83 1.21
N HIS A 208 -24.36 -12.19 0.31
CA HIS A 208 -24.07 -12.96 -0.90
C HIS A 208 -23.89 -12.01 -2.08
N ARG A 209 -22.68 -12.00 -2.70
CA ARG A 209 -22.41 -11.14 -3.87
C ARG A 209 -22.96 -11.79 -5.14
N LEU A 210 -23.83 -11.08 -5.85
CA LEU A 210 -24.41 -11.50 -7.13
C LEU A 210 -23.51 -11.13 -8.32
N THR A 211 -22.77 -10.01 -8.20
CA THR A 211 -21.83 -9.55 -9.21
C THR A 211 -20.57 -8.98 -8.56
N THR A 212 -19.54 -8.73 -9.38
CA THR A 212 -18.32 -7.99 -9.01
C THR A 212 -18.20 -6.66 -9.75
N ASP A 213 -19.28 -6.24 -10.42
CA ASP A 213 -19.28 -5.03 -11.26
C ASP A 213 -19.28 -3.73 -10.43
N TRP A 214 -19.88 -3.78 -9.22
CA TRP A 214 -19.77 -2.66 -8.29
C TRP A 214 -18.39 -2.62 -7.67
N GLY A 215 -17.67 -1.52 -7.88
CA GLY A 215 -16.36 -1.27 -7.35
C GLY A 215 -16.32 0.02 -6.54
N MET A 216 -15.95 -0.09 -5.27
CA MET A 216 -15.68 1.04 -4.40
C MET A 216 -14.39 0.77 -3.62
N ALA A 217 -13.54 1.78 -3.51
CA ALA A 217 -12.43 1.74 -2.57
C ALA A 217 -13.00 1.89 -1.15
N GLY A 218 -13.20 0.76 -0.48
CA GLY A 218 -13.94 0.67 0.79
C GLY A 218 -13.41 1.55 1.92
N TYR A 219 -12.12 1.92 1.88
CA TYR A 219 -11.49 2.82 2.84
C TYR A 219 -11.84 4.32 2.63
N THR A 220 -12.50 4.68 1.51
CA THR A 220 -12.74 6.10 1.16
C THR A 220 -13.95 6.71 1.85
N GLN A 221 -14.93 5.89 2.26
CA GLN A 221 -16.15 6.39 2.89
C GLN A 221 -16.65 5.41 3.95
N GLY A 222 -16.75 5.89 5.17
CA GLY A 222 -17.26 5.12 6.29
C GLY A 222 -16.28 4.09 6.86
N THR A 223 -16.63 3.57 8.01
CA THR A 223 -15.83 2.56 8.71
C THR A 223 -15.98 1.18 8.09
N PHE A 224 -14.93 0.37 8.14
CA PHE A 224 -15.02 -1.06 7.81
C PHE A 224 -15.81 -1.87 8.85
N PHE A 225 -15.82 -1.43 10.11
CA PHE A 225 -16.40 -2.19 11.22
C PHE A 225 -17.93 -2.30 11.17
N ASN A 226 -18.59 -1.57 10.26
CA ASN A 226 -20.02 -1.70 9.98
C ASN A 226 -20.33 -2.45 8.67
N VAL A 227 -19.33 -2.92 7.94
CA VAL A 227 -19.54 -3.71 6.72
C VAL A 227 -19.94 -5.13 7.10
N THR A 228 -21.07 -5.58 6.57
CA THR A 228 -21.53 -6.96 6.79
C THR A 228 -20.62 -7.96 6.11
N GLN A 229 -20.31 -9.03 6.81
CA GLN A 229 -19.47 -10.11 6.31
C GLN A 229 -20.13 -10.84 5.14
N THR A 230 -19.31 -11.25 4.15
CA THR A 230 -19.78 -12.09 3.05
C THR A 230 -19.91 -13.57 3.45
N ASP A 231 -20.72 -14.33 2.72
CA ASP A 231 -20.98 -15.75 2.98
C ASP A 231 -19.88 -16.68 2.42
N ASP A 232 -19.02 -16.18 1.58
CA ASP A 232 -17.90 -16.91 0.94
C ASP A 232 -16.64 -17.03 1.81
N VAL A 233 -16.63 -16.36 2.98
CA VAL A 233 -15.57 -16.46 3.97
C VAL A 233 -16.10 -16.87 5.34
N ASP A 234 -15.29 -17.63 6.07
CA ASP A 234 -15.61 -18.18 7.41
C ASP A 234 -14.95 -17.41 8.57
N PHE A 235 -14.32 -16.27 8.27
CA PHE A 235 -13.65 -15.38 9.22
C PHE A 235 -14.14 -13.94 9.08
N ASN A 236 -14.08 -13.18 10.17
CA ASN A 236 -14.33 -11.73 10.13
C ASN A 236 -13.01 -11.00 9.86
N GLN A 237 -12.83 -10.52 8.64
CA GLN A 237 -11.61 -9.80 8.26
C GLN A 237 -11.41 -8.47 9.01
N TRP A 238 -12.47 -7.90 9.57
CA TRP A 238 -12.41 -6.63 10.27
C TRP A 238 -11.85 -6.75 11.68
N ASP A 239 -11.94 -7.94 12.30
CA ASP A 239 -11.29 -8.24 13.59
C ASP A 239 -9.77 -8.16 13.44
N GLU A 240 -9.21 -8.65 12.32
CA GLU A 240 -7.79 -8.50 12.00
C GLU A 240 -7.40 -7.02 11.82
N VAL A 241 -8.23 -6.23 11.12
CA VAL A 241 -7.97 -4.81 10.90
C VAL A 241 -7.97 -4.04 12.22
N GLU A 242 -8.89 -4.36 13.14
CA GLU A 242 -8.93 -3.78 14.49
C GLU A 242 -7.66 -4.11 15.27
N GLU A 243 -7.24 -5.37 15.25
CA GLU A 243 -6.01 -5.82 15.91
C GLU A 243 -4.75 -5.15 15.33
N LEU A 244 -4.67 -4.99 14.01
CA LEU A 244 -3.58 -4.28 13.35
C LEU A 244 -3.53 -2.80 13.78
N ASN A 245 -4.70 -2.15 13.89
CA ASN A 245 -4.78 -0.77 14.35
C ASN A 245 -4.36 -0.62 15.81
N GLU A 246 -4.78 -1.55 16.68
CA GLU A 246 -4.41 -1.53 18.11
C GLU A 246 -2.90 -1.74 18.33
N LYS A 247 -2.26 -2.54 17.49
CA LYS A 247 -0.83 -2.85 17.57
C LYS A 247 0.06 -1.89 16.78
N ALA A 248 -0.53 -0.95 16.05
CA ALA A 248 0.23 -0.04 15.19
C ALA A 248 1.23 0.81 15.97
N THR A 249 2.45 0.93 15.46
CA THR A 249 3.47 1.79 16.03
C THR A 249 3.18 3.25 15.64
N PRO A 250 2.91 4.14 16.61
CA PRO A 250 2.72 5.55 16.29
C PRO A 250 4.03 6.22 15.92
N SER A 251 3.97 7.16 14.99
CA SER A 251 5.08 8.09 14.74
C SER A 251 5.28 9.00 15.96
N GLU A 252 6.52 9.28 16.30
CA GLU A 252 6.90 10.27 17.31
C GLU A 252 6.45 11.69 16.95
N MET A 253 6.10 11.88 15.67
CA MET A 253 5.60 13.14 15.10
C MET A 253 4.08 13.16 14.94
N LEU A 254 3.37 12.16 15.47
CA LEU A 254 1.90 12.09 15.36
C LEU A 254 1.25 13.33 16.02
N GLY A 255 0.43 14.05 15.26
CA GLY A 255 -0.18 15.31 15.66
C GLY A 255 0.66 16.55 15.33
N PHE A 256 1.92 16.43 14.94
CA PHE A 256 2.71 17.53 14.42
C PHE A 256 2.24 17.91 13.01
N ASN A 257 2.10 19.20 12.75
CA ASN A 257 1.81 19.72 11.41
C ASN A 257 2.96 20.59 10.96
N LEU A 258 3.65 20.15 9.92
CA LEU A 258 4.69 20.94 9.28
C LEU A 258 4.06 22.18 8.60
N ASP A 259 4.48 23.37 8.98
CA ASP A 259 4.12 24.60 8.27
C ASP A 259 5.09 24.82 7.10
N THR A 260 4.62 24.58 5.90
CA THR A 260 5.40 24.70 4.65
C THR A 260 5.29 26.09 4.01
N SER A 261 4.57 27.04 4.60
CA SER A 261 4.24 28.33 3.97
C SER A 261 5.46 29.17 3.57
N ASN A 262 6.59 28.98 4.25
CA ASN A 262 7.83 29.71 3.99
C ASN A 262 8.82 28.94 3.10
N ILE A 263 8.51 27.68 2.72
CA ILE A 263 9.39 26.77 1.95
C ILE A 263 8.68 26.11 0.77
N GLU A 264 7.51 26.60 0.37
CA GLU A 264 6.71 25.99 -0.70
C GLU A 264 7.46 25.87 -2.03
N THR A 265 8.29 26.87 -2.35
CA THR A 265 9.07 26.88 -3.59
C THR A 265 10.17 25.83 -3.56
N GLU A 266 10.94 25.78 -2.50
CA GLU A 266 12.02 24.80 -2.30
C GLU A 266 11.45 23.38 -2.25
N LEU A 267 10.35 23.21 -1.53
CA LEU A 267 9.66 21.91 -1.44
C LEU A 267 9.13 21.43 -2.79
N ALA A 268 8.57 22.34 -3.61
CA ALA A 268 8.12 22.01 -4.97
C ALA A 268 9.29 21.64 -5.89
N ASN A 269 10.42 22.37 -5.78
CA ASN A 269 11.62 22.08 -6.56
C ASN A 269 12.21 20.71 -6.18
N CYS A 270 12.30 20.41 -4.88
CA CYS A 270 12.80 19.12 -4.40
C CYS A 270 11.87 17.96 -4.81
N ARG A 271 10.55 18.14 -4.75
CA ARG A 271 9.59 17.13 -5.26
C ARG A 271 9.80 16.86 -6.76
N ALA A 272 10.02 17.88 -7.56
CA ALA A 272 10.30 17.72 -9.00
C ALA A 272 11.58 16.93 -9.27
N VAL A 273 12.64 17.14 -8.46
CA VAL A 273 13.85 16.31 -8.51
C VAL A 273 13.53 14.86 -8.19
N TYR A 274 12.83 14.61 -7.10
CA TYR A 274 12.46 13.28 -6.66
C TYR A 274 11.61 12.54 -7.70
N GLU A 275 10.56 13.17 -8.21
CA GLU A 275 9.66 12.63 -9.22
C GLU A 275 10.37 12.20 -10.50
N LYS A 276 11.43 12.90 -10.88
CA LYS A 276 12.23 12.62 -12.07
C LYS A 276 12.90 11.24 -12.02
N TYR A 277 13.28 10.78 -10.82
CA TYR A 277 14.07 9.56 -10.63
C TYR A 277 13.29 8.43 -9.94
N TYR A 278 12.11 8.75 -9.42
CA TYR A 278 11.31 7.88 -8.55
C TYR A 278 11.13 6.47 -9.10
N SER A 279 10.58 6.36 -10.31
CA SER A 279 10.27 5.07 -10.91
C SER A 279 11.51 4.20 -11.13
N GLU A 280 12.60 4.82 -11.61
CA GLU A 280 13.83 4.09 -11.91
C GLU A 280 14.53 3.60 -10.65
N LEU A 281 14.43 4.38 -9.56
CA LEU A 281 14.99 4.04 -8.25
C LEU A 281 14.27 2.83 -7.64
N PHE A 282 12.94 2.92 -7.51
CA PHE A 282 12.17 1.92 -6.76
C PHE A 282 11.81 0.68 -7.56
N THR A 283 11.92 0.69 -8.88
CA THR A 283 11.78 -0.52 -9.70
C THR A 283 13.10 -1.24 -9.95
N GLY A 284 14.22 -0.66 -9.55
CA GLY A 284 15.56 -1.18 -9.81
C GLY A 284 16.01 -1.05 -11.25
N ALA A 285 15.37 -0.21 -12.07
CA ALA A 285 15.76 0.00 -13.45
C ALA A 285 17.15 0.66 -13.58
N GLN A 286 17.54 1.47 -12.59
CA GLN A 286 18.89 2.02 -12.47
C GLN A 286 19.56 1.55 -11.17
N ASP A 287 20.88 1.76 -11.08
CA ASP A 287 21.65 1.47 -9.88
C ASP A 287 21.22 2.41 -8.75
N PRO A 288 20.65 1.88 -7.62
CA PRO A 288 20.09 2.73 -6.60
C PRO A 288 21.14 3.60 -5.91
N ARG A 289 22.36 3.08 -5.69
CA ARG A 289 23.40 3.83 -4.98
C ARG A 289 24.00 4.96 -5.81
N GLU A 290 24.12 4.78 -7.11
CA GLU A 290 24.56 5.85 -8.02
C GLU A 290 23.42 6.87 -8.26
N LEU A 291 22.18 6.38 -8.30
CA LEU A 291 21.03 7.25 -8.53
C LEU A 291 20.76 8.15 -7.31
N VAL A 292 20.86 7.61 -6.07
CA VAL A 292 20.71 8.40 -4.84
C VAL A 292 21.76 9.50 -4.77
N LYS A 293 23.03 9.26 -5.09
CA LYS A 293 24.06 10.33 -5.16
C LYS A 293 23.68 11.45 -6.13
N THR A 294 23.04 11.08 -7.25
CA THR A 294 22.58 12.06 -8.24
C THR A 294 21.40 12.86 -7.71
N ILE A 295 20.45 12.17 -7.05
CA ILE A 295 19.28 12.79 -6.42
C ILE A 295 19.73 13.78 -5.35
N ASP A 296 20.63 13.38 -4.45
CA ASP A 296 21.15 14.23 -3.37
C ASP A 296 21.79 15.51 -3.89
N ALA A 297 22.66 15.40 -4.91
CA ALA A 297 23.29 16.57 -5.51
C ALA A 297 22.28 17.53 -6.19
N GLU A 298 21.22 17.00 -6.80
CA GLU A 298 20.15 17.82 -7.36
C GLU A 298 19.24 18.40 -6.27
N LEU A 299 18.98 17.67 -5.19
CA LEU A 299 18.20 18.14 -4.03
C LEU A 299 18.89 19.30 -3.31
N GLU A 300 20.22 19.22 -3.08
CA GLU A 300 21.00 20.33 -2.53
C GLU A 300 20.85 21.60 -3.39
N THR A 301 20.93 21.44 -4.71
CA THR A 301 20.75 22.56 -5.64
C THR A 301 19.33 23.12 -5.64
N ALA A 302 18.35 22.28 -5.35
CA ALA A 302 16.93 22.64 -5.29
C ALA A 302 16.52 23.32 -3.95
N GLY A 303 17.41 23.33 -2.94
CA GLY A 303 17.18 23.98 -1.64
C GLY A 303 16.74 23.03 -0.54
N TRP A 304 17.19 21.77 -0.59
CA TRP A 304 16.85 20.73 0.40
C TRP A 304 17.43 21.04 1.80
N GLU A 305 18.58 21.72 1.93
CA GLU A 305 19.24 22.10 3.20
C GLU A 305 18.50 23.20 4.00
#